data_a7ff53639a8d7d23ce0ef8604717f083
#
_entry.id   a7ff53639a8d7d23ce0ef8604717f083
#
_cell.length_a   1.000
_cell.length_b   1.000
_cell.length_c   1.000
_cell.angle_alpha   90.00
_cell.angle_beta   90.00
_cell.angle_gamma   90.00
#
_symmetry.space_group_name_H-M   'P 1'
#
loop_
_entity.id
_entity.type
_entity.pdbx_description
1 polymer ?
#
loop_
_entity_poly.entity_id
_entity_poly.type
_entity_poly.pdbx_seq_one_letter_code
_entity_poly.pdbx_strand_id
1 'polypeptide(L)'
;HGESTLINSIHPTPAVCGIPDEKAKLSIEQLENFDRGWYAGPVGWISKNGAEFAVGIRSAQIHHKTLRIYTGAGIVQGSDPDSEWNEIDAKLRNWESILEPA
;
A
#
# COMPACT_ATOMS: atom_id res chain seq x y z
N HIS A 1 21.96 10.39 -5.43
CA HIS A 1 22.09 9.01 -5.93
C HIS A 1 22.01 7.98 -4.79
N GLY A 2 22.58 8.27 -3.59
CA GLY A 2 22.57 7.34 -2.47
C GLY A 2 21.18 7.00 -1.98
N GLU A 3 20.30 7.99 -1.84
CA GLU A 3 18.93 7.80 -1.39
C GLU A 3 18.12 6.93 -2.37
N SER A 4 18.27 7.17 -3.65
CA SER A 4 17.58 6.39 -4.69
C SER A 4 17.99 4.93 -4.67
N THR A 5 19.29 4.66 -4.54
CA THR A 5 19.82 3.30 -4.43
C THR A 5 19.34 2.61 -3.16
N LEU A 6 19.34 3.33 -2.02
CA LEU A 6 18.86 2.81 -0.77
C LEU A 6 17.38 2.44 -0.83
N ILE A 7 16.54 3.31 -1.39
CA ILE A 7 15.11 3.05 -1.56
C ILE A 7 14.90 1.80 -2.38
N ASN A 8 15.59 1.65 -3.49
CA ASN A 8 15.46 0.47 -4.36
C ASN A 8 15.89 -0.82 -3.68
N SER A 9 16.82 -0.76 -2.71
CA SER A 9 17.28 -1.95 -2.01
C SER A 9 16.35 -2.40 -0.89
N ILE A 10 15.57 -1.51 -0.29
CA ILE A 10 14.69 -1.84 0.83
C ILE A 10 13.21 -1.84 0.47
N HIS A 11 12.81 -1.21 -0.61
CA HIS A 11 11.41 -1.14 -1.06
C HIS A 11 11.20 -1.96 -2.34
N PRO A 12 10.12 -2.74 -2.48
CA PRO A 12 9.08 -2.95 -1.46
C PRO A 12 9.52 -3.89 -0.35
N THR A 13 9.06 -3.64 0.86
CA THR A 13 9.31 -4.53 1.99
C THR A 13 8.38 -5.75 1.92
N PRO A 14 8.72 -6.87 2.61
CA PRO A 14 7.82 -8.03 2.66
C PRO A 14 6.43 -7.71 3.21
N ALA A 15 6.31 -6.68 4.04
CA ALA A 15 5.02 -6.28 4.61
C ALA A 15 4.01 -5.82 3.55
N VAL A 16 4.46 -5.29 2.43
CA VAL A 16 3.58 -4.78 1.36
C VAL A 16 3.70 -5.56 0.05
N CYS A 17 4.71 -6.37 -0.10
CA CYS A 17 4.90 -7.16 -1.32
C CYS A 17 4.96 -8.66 -1.05
N GLY A 18 5.78 -9.10 -0.08
CA GLY A 18 5.92 -10.52 0.26
C GLY A 18 7.33 -11.05 0.07
N ILE A 19 7.51 -12.33 0.37
CA ILE A 19 8.77 -13.06 0.25
C ILE A 19 8.54 -14.38 -0.51
N PRO A 20 9.37 -14.74 -1.47
CA PRO A 20 10.41 -13.90 -2.11
C PRO A 20 9.76 -12.80 -2.94
N ASP A 21 10.36 -11.63 -2.98
CA ASP A 21 9.73 -10.44 -3.53
C ASP A 21 9.38 -10.55 -5.01
N GLU A 22 10.23 -11.16 -5.84
CA GLU A 22 9.97 -11.36 -7.26
C GLU A 22 8.74 -12.23 -7.51
N LYS A 23 8.65 -13.37 -6.82
CA LYS A 23 7.49 -14.27 -6.95
C LYS A 23 6.22 -13.65 -6.40
N ALA A 24 6.31 -12.98 -5.27
CA ALA A 24 5.19 -12.30 -4.65
C ALA A 24 4.67 -11.18 -5.57
N LYS A 25 5.57 -10.41 -6.15
CA LYS A 25 5.24 -9.34 -7.07
C LYS A 25 4.50 -9.84 -8.31
N LEU A 26 4.99 -10.94 -8.92
CA LEU A 26 4.31 -11.57 -10.05
C LEU A 26 2.92 -12.09 -9.67
N SER A 27 2.80 -12.71 -8.50
CA SER A 27 1.51 -13.20 -8.01
C SER A 27 0.52 -12.06 -7.81
N ILE A 28 0.96 -10.94 -7.23
CA ILE A 28 0.14 -9.75 -7.04
C ILE A 28 -0.33 -9.20 -8.39
N GLU A 29 0.56 -9.09 -9.37
CA GLU A 29 0.22 -8.62 -10.71
C GLU A 29 -0.84 -9.50 -11.39
N GLN A 30 -0.80 -10.81 -11.15
CA GLN A 30 -1.76 -11.75 -11.70
C GLN A 30 -3.09 -11.76 -10.97
N LEU A 31 -3.09 -11.57 -9.66
CA LEU A 31 -4.27 -11.67 -8.81
C LEU A 31 -5.04 -10.35 -8.70
N GLU A 32 -4.33 -9.24 -8.67
CA GLU A 32 -4.96 -7.91 -8.66
C GLU A 32 -5.30 -7.49 -10.08
N ASN A 33 -6.52 -7.04 -10.28
CA ASN A 33 -6.99 -6.59 -11.59
C ASN A 33 -6.98 -5.07 -11.75
N PHE A 34 -6.14 -4.40 -10.99
CA PHE A 34 -6.01 -2.94 -11.00
C PHE A 34 -4.56 -2.54 -10.77
N ASP A 35 -4.23 -1.31 -11.15
CA ASP A 35 -2.93 -0.72 -10.87
C ASP A 35 -2.96 -0.09 -9.48
N ARG A 36 -2.00 -0.42 -8.64
CA ARG A 36 -1.90 0.14 -7.30
C ARG A 36 -1.63 1.64 -7.28
N GLY A 37 -1.05 2.16 -8.37
CA GLY A 37 -0.67 3.57 -8.42
C GLY A 37 0.34 3.90 -7.32
N TRP A 38 0.01 4.86 -6.47
CA TRP A 38 0.87 5.29 -5.35
C TRP A 38 0.76 4.37 -4.13
N TYR A 39 -0.23 3.47 -4.10
CA TYR A 39 -0.42 2.58 -2.97
C TYR A 39 0.77 1.65 -2.78
N ALA A 40 1.20 1.51 -1.53
CA ALA A 40 2.37 0.73 -1.12
C ALA A 40 3.70 1.28 -1.66
N GLY A 41 3.68 2.39 -2.40
CA GLY A 41 4.88 3.05 -2.86
C GLY A 41 5.48 3.98 -1.81
N PRO A 42 6.76 4.34 -1.94
CA PRO A 42 7.39 5.29 -1.03
C PRO A 42 6.92 6.71 -1.33
N VAL A 43 6.57 7.43 -0.29
CA VAL A 43 6.19 8.85 -0.36
C VAL A 43 7.04 9.62 0.64
N GLY A 44 7.65 10.71 0.18
CA GLY A 44 8.50 11.46 1.07
C GLY A 44 9.16 12.64 0.40
N TRP A 45 10.23 13.11 1.00
CA TRP A 45 10.98 14.25 0.51
C TRP A 45 12.48 14.01 0.64
N ILE A 46 13.23 14.69 -0.22
CA ILE A 46 14.68 14.71 -0.20
C ILE A 46 15.13 16.15 -0.19
N SER A 47 16.05 16.46 0.69
CA SER A 47 16.66 17.78 0.74
C SER A 47 18.19 17.64 0.84
N LYS A 48 18.87 18.76 0.79
CA LYS A 48 20.31 18.84 0.97
C LYS A 48 20.78 18.24 2.30
N ASN A 49 19.95 18.33 3.33
CA ASN A 49 20.29 17.95 4.70
C ASN A 49 19.73 16.59 5.12
N GLY A 50 18.96 15.94 4.27
CA GLY A 50 18.38 14.65 4.60
C GLY A 50 17.22 14.24 3.73
N ALA A 51 16.60 13.13 4.10
CA ALA A 51 15.44 12.59 3.40
C ALA A 51 14.54 11.85 4.39
N GLU A 52 13.24 11.86 4.11
CA GLU A 52 12.26 11.11 4.91
C GLU A 52 11.23 10.51 3.99
N PHE A 53 10.95 9.21 4.15
CA PHE A 53 9.99 8.49 3.36
C PHE A 53 9.08 7.65 4.22
N ALA A 54 7.83 7.51 3.78
CA ALA A 54 6.85 6.60 4.36
C ALA A 54 6.28 5.72 3.26
N VAL A 55 5.78 4.55 3.61
CA VAL A 55 5.06 3.70 2.67
C VAL A 55 3.62 4.20 2.54
N GLY A 56 3.14 4.34 1.30
CA GLY A 56 1.81 4.84 1.01
C GLY A 56 0.71 3.81 1.27
N ILE A 57 0.40 3.58 2.52
CA ILE A 57 -0.71 2.72 2.96
C ILE A 57 -1.80 3.57 3.59
N ARG A 58 -3.02 3.00 3.75
CA ARG A 58 -4.18 3.73 4.27
C ARG A 58 -4.36 5.05 3.54
N SER A 59 -4.40 4.96 2.22
CA SER A 59 -4.34 6.12 1.34
C SER A 59 -5.56 6.20 0.44
N ALA A 60 -5.77 7.37 -0.12
CA ALA A 60 -6.81 7.60 -1.09
C ALA A 60 -6.30 8.53 -2.18
N GLN A 61 -6.88 8.42 -3.35
CA GLN A 61 -6.57 9.27 -4.49
C GLN A 61 -7.84 9.92 -4.98
N ILE A 62 -7.77 11.22 -5.19
CA ILE A 62 -8.88 11.98 -5.79
C ILE A 62 -8.46 12.33 -7.22
N HIS A 63 -9.29 11.94 -8.17
CA HIS A 63 -9.10 12.28 -9.58
C HIS A 63 -10.46 12.70 -10.16
N HIS A 64 -10.58 13.97 -10.53
CA HIS A 64 -11.86 14.58 -10.91
C HIS A 64 -12.88 14.42 -9.79
N LYS A 65 -14.00 13.73 -10.05
CA LYS A 65 -15.06 13.48 -9.08
C LYS A 65 -15.00 12.07 -8.47
N THR A 66 -13.92 11.34 -8.73
CA THR A 66 -13.74 9.98 -8.26
C THR A 66 -12.77 9.95 -7.09
N LEU A 67 -13.20 9.33 -6.00
CA LEU A 67 -12.35 9.03 -4.86
C LEU A 67 -12.04 7.53 -4.88
N ARG A 68 -10.76 7.21 -4.95
CA ARG A 68 -10.29 5.82 -4.91
C ARG A 68 -9.59 5.59 -3.58
N ILE A 69 -10.10 4.65 -2.80
CA ILE A 69 -9.57 4.31 -1.49
C ILE A 69 -8.80 3.00 -1.61
N TYR A 70 -7.60 2.98 -1.04
CA TYR A 70 -6.75 1.80 -1.01
C TYR A 70 -6.65 1.26 0.40
N THR A 71 -6.99 0.00 0.59
CA THR A 71 -6.80 -0.73 1.82
C THR A 71 -6.16 -2.08 1.54
N GLY A 72 -5.59 -2.69 2.55
CA GLY A 72 -4.98 -4.00 2.40
C GLY A 72 -4.74 -4.67 3.73
N ALA A 73 -4.41 -5.94 3.65
CA ALA A 73 -4.05 -6.76 4.79
C ALA A 73 -2.77 -7.54 4.50
N GLY A 74 -1.96 -7.75 5.51
CA GLY A 74 -0.77 -8.58 5.41
C GLY A 74 -1.16 -10.06 5.46
N ILE A 75 -0.75 -10.81 4.45
CA ILE A 75 -1.04 -12.24 4.34
C ILE A 75 0.23 -13.02 4.67
N VAL A 76 0.12 -13.91 5.63
CA VAL A 76 1.21 -14.79 6.05
C VAL A 76 0.70 -16.22 6.12
N GLN A 77 1.61 -17.16 6.32
CA GLN A 77 1.23 -18.56 6.53
C GLN A 77 0.30 -18.64 7.75
N GLY A 78 -0.84 -19.29 7.59
CA GLY A 78 -1.84 -19.40 8.65
C GLY A 78 -2.88 -18.30 8.66
N SER A 79 -2.77 -17.30 7.78
CA SER A 79 -3.81 -16.29 7.62
C SER A 79 -5.13 -16.93 7.20
N ASP A 80 -6.23 -16.52 7.82
CA ASP A 80 -7.57 -16.96 7.44
C ASP A 80 -8.17 -15.95 6.45
N PRO A 81 -8.57 -16.38 5.23
CA PRO A 81 -9.08 -15.47 4.22
C PRO A 81 -10.26 -14.62 4.68
N ASP A 82 -11.21 -15.22 5.38
CA ASP A 82 -12.40 -14.50 5.84
C ASP A 82 -12.06 -13.44 6.89
N SER A 83 -11.17 -13.77 7.82
CA SER A 83 -10.70 -12.83 8.84
C SER A 83 -9.95 -11.66 8.22
N GLU A 84 -9.09 -11.92 7.24
CA GLU A 84 -8.32 -10.88 6.54
C GLU A 84 -9.25 -9.98 5.72
N TRP A 85 -10.25 -10.55 5.06
CA TRP A 85 -11.24 -9.78 4.32
C TRP A 85 -12.07 -8.88 5.26
N ASN A 86 -12.47 -9.40 6.41
CA ASN A 86 -13.19 -8.62 7.42
C ASN A 86 -12.36 -7.44 7.94
N GLU A 87 -11.06 -7.63 8.06
CA GLU A 87 -10.14 -6.55 8.44
C GLU A 87 -10.08 -5.46 7.37
N ILE A 88 -10.05 -5.83 6.10
CA ILE A 88 -10.10 -4.89 4.98
C ILE A 88 -11.41 -4.09 5.02
N ASP A 89 -12.53 -4.76 5.22
CA ASP A 89 -13.84 -4.11 5.33
C ASP A 89 -13.91 -3.14 6.50
N ALA A 90 -13.32 -3.49 7.63
CA ALA A 90 -13.27 -2.61 8.81
C ALA A 90 -12.45 -1.33 8.52
N LYS A 91 -11.34 -1.47 7.82
CA LYS A 91 -10.52 -0.33 7.40
C LYS A 91 -11.29 0.58 6.44
N LEU A 92 -12.05 0.00 5.52
CA LEU A 92 -12.88 0.76 4.59
C LEU A 92 -13.98 1.53 5.31
N ARG A 93 -14.62 0.92 6.30
CA ARG A 93 -15.66 1.60 7.10
C ARG A 93 -15.13 2.81 7.86
N ASN A 94 -13.87 2.78 8.29
CA ASN A 94 -13.24 3.94 8.90
C ASN A 94 -13.21 5.14 7.93
N TRP A 95 -12.92 4.90 6.65
CA TRP A 95 -12.96 5.92 5.61
C TRP A 95 -14.39 6.44 5.38
N GLU A 96 -15.36 5.55 5.33
CA GLU A 96 -16.77 5.91 5.14
C GLU A 96 -17.25 6.83 6.25
N SER A 97 -16.88 6.51 7.49
CA SER A 97 -17.21 7.33 8.67
C SER A 97 -16.67 8.77 8.56
N ILE A 98 -15.46 8.93 8.05
CA ILE A 98 -14.82 10.24 7.86
C ILE A 98 -15.49 11.03 6.73
N LEU A 99 -15.93 10.35 5.68
CA LEU A 99 -16.45 10.95 4.46
C LEU A 99 -17.95 11.25 4.51
N GLU A 100 -18.68 10.72 5.49
CA GLU A 100 -20.10 10.99 5.61
C GLU A 100 -20.35 12.48 5.90
N PRO A 101 -21.36 13.07 5.26
CA PRO A 101 -21.73 14.45 5.55
C PRO A 101 -22.19 14.59 7.01
N ALA A 102 -21.78 15.68 7.64
CA ALA A 102 -22.17 15.96 9.02
C ALA A 102 -23.68 16.26 9.13
#